data_c398799a9bc66e3aff10938742761533
#
_entry.id   c398799a9bc66e3aff10938742761533
#
_cell.length_a   1.000
_cell.length_b   1.000
_cell.length_c   1.000
_cell.angle_alpha   90.00
_cell.angle_beta   90.00
_cell.angle_gamma   90.00
#
_symmetry.space_group_name_H-M   'P 1'
#
loop_
_entity.id
_entity.type
_entity.pdbx_description
1 polymer ?
#
loop_
_entity_poly.entity_id
_entity_poly.type
_entity_poly.pdbx_seq_one_letter_code
_entity_poly.pdbx_strand_id
1 'polypeptide(L)'
;AYRLLPNKGESIGRINKYAAAHFLAKAHLFRASELYSDWNSNYVASDLDAVIQYGSEVVDAHPLCSDYVELWDYEQPNGANEKVSEVILAAQFSNDESTWGRYGNQMHLYYPAVYQGNDIGGCKRDISGGREFSYVSATEYTMQVFDRVNDSRFWKSFITCYGANETKSAPTWTAEDMPYAPAGVKEGDKRFSGGELGMKYIVNDPGDNRYEKYPNAPAYTVLKDGKMCNTYTYVRYFKGQEHSWNVNEKTGNYYDIIPHKRSVALSKFRDGYRVSIASQFGTRDAIIARSADDVLMVAEAYIRKGEANYDKAIEWMNKLRERAGYKTGEDRSKNVDGGQAYKNNPYCSGKGGGHSSEGAIYWEENTY
;
A
#
# COMPACT_ATOMS: atom_id res chain seq x y z
N ALA A 1 -30.98 7.60 -15.16
CA ALA A 1 -30.66 6.96 -13.87
C ALA A 1 -30.51 8.01 -12.77
N TYR A 2 -29.57 8.93 -12.85
CA TYR A 2 -29.25 9.93 -11.81
C TYR A 2 -30.49 10.63 -11.20
N ARG A 3 -31.44 11.09 -12.02
CA ARG A 3 -32.66 11.82 -11.56
C ARG A 3 -33.70 10.92 -10.90
N LEU A 4 -33.63 9.62 -11.10
CA LEU A 4 -34.66 8.66 -10.67
C LEU A 4 -34.19 7.77 -9.52
N LEU A 5 -32.90 7.77 -9.23
CA LEU A 5 -32.34 6.97 -8.17
C LEU A 5 -32.53 7.65 -6.79
N PRO A 6 -32.73 6.87 -5.72
CA PRO A 6 -32.82 7.43 -4.38
C PRO A 6 -31.44 8.00 -3.94
N ASN A 7 -31.48 8.98 -3.03
CA ASN A 7 -30.27 9.55 -2.46
C ASN A 7 -29.47 8.55 -1.62
N LYS A 8 -30.14 7.58 -1.03
CA LYS A 8 -29.53 6.52 -0.24
C LYS A 8 -29.99 5.16 -0.75
N GLY A 9 -29.05 4.29 -1.04
CA GLY A 9 -29.34 2.88 -1.34
C GLY A 9 -29.70 2.08 -0.08
N GLU A 10 -30.32 0.93 -0.24
CA GLU A 10 -30.60 -0.02 0.84
C GLU A 10 -29.33 -0.56 1.48
N SER A 11 -28.26 -0.66 0.71
CA SER A 11 -26.93 -1.04 1.16
C SER A 11 -25.87 -0.36 0.30
N ILE A 12 -24.61 -0.39 0.75
CA ILE A 12 -23.47 0.19 0.04
C ILE A 12 -23.19 -0.49 -1.33
N GLY A 13 -23.69 -1.71 -1.52
CA GLY A 13 -23.62 -2.42 -2.80
C GLY A 13 -24.73 -2.07 -3.79
N ARG A 14 -25.69 -1.19 -3.39
CA ARG A 14 -26.78 -0.75 -4.27
C ARG A 14 -26.49 0.61 -4.86
N ILE A 15 -26.63 0.70 -6.19
CA ILE A 15 -26.45 1.97 -6.91
C ILE A 15 -27.50 2.97 -6.42
N ASN A 16 -27.05 4.14 -5.98
CA ASN A 16 -27.86 5.28 -5.56
C ASN A 16 -27.57 6.50 -6.48
N LYS A 17 -28.22 7.63 -6.18
CA LYS A 17 -28.04 8.87 -6.93
C LYS A 17 -26.57 9.32 -6.99
N TYR A 18 -25.84 9.22 -5.87
CA TYR A 18 -24.46 9.68 -5.76
C TYR A 18 -23.47 8.75 -6.45
N ALA A 19 -23.73 7.45 -6.47
CA ALA A 19 -22.98 6.53 -7.33
C ALA A 19 -23.17 6.88 -8.81
N ALA A 20 -24.38 7.20 -9.23
CA ALA A 20 -24.63 7.66 -10.59
C ALA A 20 -23.96 9.01 -10.88
N ALA A 21 -23.95 9.96 -9.93
CA ALA A 21 -23.26 11.25 -10.06
C ALA A 21 -21.74 11.07 -10.21
N HIS A 22 -21.13 10.22 -9.38
CA HIS A 22 -19.70 9.86 -9.47
C HIS A 22 -19.34 9.37 -10.88
N PHE A 23 -20.08 8.40 -11.41
CA PHE A 23 -19.81 7.87 -12.75
C PHE A 23 -20.15 8.85 -13.87
N LEU A 24 -21.11 9.77 -13.67
CA LEU A 24 -21.33 10.88 -14.60
C LEU A 24 -20.13 11.84 -14.61
N ALA A 25 -19.64 12.27 -13.44
CA ALA A 25 -18.46 13.11 -13.36
C ALA A 25 -17.27 12.45 -14.08
N LYS A 26 -17.04 11.17 -13.80
CA LYS A 26 -15.96 10.39 -14.44
C LYS A 26 -16.11 10.29 -15.97
N ALA A 27 -17.33 10.05 -16.45
CA ALA A 27 -17.61 9.97 -17.90
C ALA A 27 -17.43 11.33 -18.60
N HIS A 28 -17.85 12.43 -17.97
CA HIS A 28 -17.64 13.77 -18.49
C HIS A 28 -16.15 14.12 -18.53
N LEU A 29 -15.41 13.83 -17.46
CA LEU A 29 -13.96 14.06 -17.39
C LEU A 29 -13.22 13.26 -18.48
N PHE A 30 -13.61 12.01 -18.67
CA PHE A 30 -13.05 11.15 -19.72
C PHE A 30 -13.34 11.68 -21.12
N ARG A 31 -14.60 12.12 -21.40
CA ARG A 31 -14.95 12.71 -22.69
C ARG A 31 -14.21 14.02 -22.95
N ALA A 32 -13.95 14.81 -21.91
CA ALA A 32 -13.17 16.03 -22.01
C ALA A 32 -11.66 15.80 -22.21
N SER A 33 -11.16 14.57 -22.23
CA SER A 33 -9.73 14.26 -22.35
C SER A 33 -9.10 14.85 -23.62
N GLU A 34 -7.87 15.35 -23.49
CA GLU A 34 -7.07 15.84 -24.63
C GLU A 34 -6.78 14.76 -25.67
N LEU A 35 -6.84 13.49 -25.27
CA LEU A 35 -6.71 12.35 -26.19
C LEU A 35 -7.81 12.31 -27.26
N TYR A 36 -8.90 13.03 -27.04
CA TYR A 36 -10.06 13.08 -27.94
C TYR A 36 -10.26 14.47 -28.57
N SER A 37 -9.21 15.30 -28.57
CA SER A 37 -9.26 16.68 -29.04
C SER A 37 -9.67 16.84 -30.51
N ASP A 38 -9.56 15.79 -31.33
CA ASP A 38 -9.99 15.72 -32.70
C ASP A 38 -11.51 15.87 -32.90
N TRP A 39 -12.32 15.51 -31.87
CA TRP A 39 -13.78 15.56 -31.97
C TRP A 39 -14.50 16.19 -30.78
N ASN A 40 -13.85 16.30 -29.62
CA ASN A 40 -14.55 16.68 -28.37
C ASN A 40 -14.53 18.18 -28.03
N SER A 41 -13.87 19.03 -28.85
CA SER A 41 -13.63 20.44 -28.55
C SER A 41 -14.91 21.23 -28.18
N ASN A 42 -16.06 20.90 -28.78
CA ASN A 42 -17.35 21.54 -28.47
C ASN A 42 -17.95 21.11 -27.12
N TYR A 43 -17.42 20.06 -26.50
CA TYR A 43 -17.95 19.50 -25.24
C TYR A 43 -17.08 19.82 -24.03
N VAL A 44 -15.78 20.08 -24.20
CA VAL A 44 -14.80 20.22 -23.11
C VAL A 44 -15.28 21.17 -22.02
N ALA A 45 -15.70 22.38 -22.37
CA ALA A 45 -16.11 23.38 -21.39
C ALA A 45 -17.32 22.90 -20.55
N SER A 46 -18.35 22.41 -21.21
CA SER A 46 -19.58 21.92 -20.56
C SER A 46 -19.32 20.64 -19.76
N ASP A 47 -18.39 19.79 -20.21
CA ASP A 47 -18.02 18.58 -19.50
C ASP A 47 -17.26 18.89 -18.21
N LEU A 48 -16.31 19.82 -18.25
CA LEU A 48 -15.60 20.25 -17.04
C LEU A 48 -16.56 20.91 -16.03
N ASP A 49 -17.56 21.67 -16.47
CA ASP A 49 -18.61 22.21 -15.61
C ASP A 49 -19.45 21.09 -14.98
N ALA A 50 -19.80 20.07 -15.76
CA ALA A 50 -20.54 18.91 -15.26
C ALA A 50 -19.72 18.09 -14.24
N VAL A 51 -18.41 17.93 -14.46
CA VAL A 51 -17.52 17.29 -13.47
C VAL A 51 -17.54 18.03 -12.13
N ILE A 52 -17.40 19.36 -12.19
CA ILE A 52 -17.43 20.19 -10.97
C ILE A 52 -18.79 20.05 -10.26
N GLN A 53 -19.89 20.11 -11.01
CA GLN A 53 -21.24 20.00 -10.45
C GLN A 53 -21.45 18.64 -9.77
N TYR A 54 -21.29 17.54 -10.51
CA TYR A 54 -21.59 16.20 -10.01
C TYR A 54 -20.59 15.76 -8.94
N GLY A 55 -19.30 16.04 -9.13
CA GLY A 55 -18.27 15.70 -8.15
C GLY A 55 -18.45 16.45 -6.83
N SER A 56 -18.78 17.76 -6.87
CA SER A 56 -19.07 18.53 -5.66
C SER A 56 -20.31 17.99 -4.92
N GLU A 57 -21.39 17.67 -5.66
CA GLU A 57 -22.59 17.07 -5.06
C GLU A 57 -22.28 15.73 -4.36
N VAL A 58 -21.39 14.93 -4.95
CA VAL A 58 -20.94 13.67 -4.33
C VAL A 58 -20.17 13.93 -3.04
N VAL A 59 -19.19 14.84 -3.06
CA VAL A 59 -18.35 15.12 -1.89
C VAL A 59 -19.17 15.73 -0.74
N ASP A 60 -20.17 16.56 -1.04
CA ASP A 60 -21.07 17.13 -0.04
C ASP A 60 -21.92 16.05 0.66
N ALA A 61 -22.36 15.05 -0.10
CA ALA A 61 -23.18 13.95 0.42
C ALA A 61 -22.34 12.82 1.05
N HIS A 62 -21.13 12.65 0.59
CA HIS A 62 -20.17 11.63 1.01
C HIS A 62 -18.85 12.29 1.44
N PRO A 63 -18.85 13.01 2.59
CA PRO A 63 -17.64 13.68 3.05
C PRO A 63 -16.50 12.71 3.31
N LEU A 64 -15.27 13.19 3.13
CA LEU A 64 -14.05 12.44 3.44
C LEU A 64 -14.04 12.04 4.91
N CYS A 65 -13.55 10.85 5.22
CA CYS A 65 -13.20 10.46 6.57
C CYS A 65 -12.19 11.43 7.16
N SER A 66 -12.30 11.70 8.44
CA SER A 66 -11.36 12.60 9.14
C SER A 66 -9.98 11.98 9.27
N ASP A 67 -9.92 10.68 9.48
CA ASP A 67 -8.70 9.89 9.44
C ASP A 67 -8.76 8.88 8.30
N TYR A 68 -7.68 8.83 7.56
CA TYR A 68 -7.48 7.87 6.47
C TYR A 68 -7.56 6.40 6.93
N VAL A 69 -7.24 6.11 8.19
CA VAL A 69 -7.35 4.79 8.80
C VAL A 69 -8.78 4.26 8.81
N GLU A 70 -9.77 5.13 9.00
CA GLU A 70 -11.19 4.74 9.08
C GLU A 70 -11.67 3.91 7.88
N LEU A 71 -11.11 4.14 6.69
CA LEU A 71 -11.42 3.39 5.47
C LEU A 71 -10.86 1.97 5.47
N TRP A 72 -9.77 1.73 6.20
CA TRP A 72 -8.93 0.56 5.98
C TRP A 72 -8.79 -0.33 7.21
N ASP A 73 -9.17 0.16 8.40
CA ASP A 73 -9.12 -0.61 9.64
C ASP A 73 -10.20 -1.71 9.64
N TYR A 74 -9.85 -2.82 9.00
CA TYR A 74 -10.75 -3.96 8.80
C TYR A 74 -10.67 -4.90 9.98
N GLU A 75 -11.68 -4.88 10.82
CA GLU A 75 -11.80 -5.74 11.99
C GLU A 75 -12.60 -7.01 11.72
N GLN A 76 -13.65 -6.89 10.90
CA GLN A 76 -14.57 -7.98 10.58
C GLN A 76 -15.38 -7.67 9.32
N PRO A 77 -15.99 -8.70 8.67
CA PRO A 77 -16.94 -8.48 7.59
C PRO A 77 -18.10 -7.57 8.01
N ASN A 78 -18.50 -6.67 7.13
CA ASN A 78 -19.50 -5.63 7.40
C ASN A 78 -19.15 -4.73 8.60
N GLY A 79 -17.85 -4.53 8.82
CA GLY A 79 -17.30 -3.67 9.87
C GLY A 79 -17.57 -2.17 9.68
N ALA A 80 -17.03 -1.37 10.60
CA ALA A 80 -17.21 0.08 10.57
C ALA A 80 -16.58 0.72 9.33
N ASN A 81 -15.39 0.25 8.91
CA ASN A 81 -14.66 0.75 7.75
C ASN A 81 -15.42 0.59 6.43
N GLU A 82 -16.32 -0.37 6.33
CA GLU A 82 -17.13 -0.62 5.13
C GLU A 82 -18.40 0.24 5.08
N LYS A 83 -18.69 1.01 6.14
CA LYS A 83 -19.88 1.84 6.30
C LYS A 83 -19.59 3.34 6.41
N VAL A 84 -18.33 3.72 6.24
CA VAL A 84 -17.93 5.14 6.33
C VAL A 84 -18.54 5.95 5.20
N SER A 85 -18.82 7.22 5.47
CA SER A 85 -19.47 8.13 4.53
C SER A 85 -18.72 8.30 3.21
N GLU A 86 -17.39 8.21 3.23
CA GLU A 86 -16.53 8.37 2.07
C GLU A 86 -16.73 7.28 0.99
N VAL A 87 -17.22 6.09 1.36
CA VAL A 87 -17.51 5.02 0.41
C VAL A 87 -18.88 5.25 -0.23
N ILE A 88 -18.89 5.34 -1.56
CA ILE A 88 -20.11 5.61 -2.36
C ILE A 88 -20.73 4.31 -2.84
N LEU A 89 -19.87 3.38 -3.31
CA LEU A 89 -20.29 2.08 -3.84
C LEU A 89 -19.18 1.06 -3.59
N ALA A 90 -19.58 -0.12 -3.13
CA ALA A 90 -18.68 -1.25 -2.95
C ALA A 90 -19.30 -2.57 -3.45
N ALA A 91 -18.45 -3.47 -3.95
CA ALA A 91 -18.84 -4.87 -4.11
C ALA A 91 -18.76 -5.52 -2.74
N GLN A 92 -19.90 -6.00 -2.26
CA GLN A 92 -20.02 -6.57 -0.92
C GLN A 92 -19.63 -8.04 -0.89
N PHE A 93 -18.84 -8.38 0.11
CA PHE A 93 -18.43 -9.73 0.43
C PHE A 93 -18.75 -10.03 1.91
N SER A 94 -18.74 -11.30 2.26
CA SER A 94 -19.02 -11.74 3.63
C SER A 94 -18.23 -13.00 3.97
N ASN A 95 -18.35 -13.46 5.20
CA ASN A 95 -17.81 -14.73 5.63
C ASN A 95 -18.76 -15.93 5.37
N ASP A 96 -19.88 -15.70 4.69
CA ASP A 96 -20.77 -16.77 4.24
C ASP A 96 -20.23 -17.37 2.94
N GLU A 97 -19.69 -18.59 3.03
CA GLU A 97 -19.09 -19.29 1.90
C GLU A 97 -20.06 -19.51 0.74
N SER A 98 -21.37 -19.62 1.03
CA SER A 98 -22.39 -19.79 0.01
C SER A 98 -22.52 -18.59 -0.94
N THR A 99 -22.07 -17.41 -0.50
CA THR A 99 -22.12 -16.15 -1.26
C THR A 99 -20.85 -15.85 -2.04
N TRP A 100 -19.76 -16.60 -1.87
CA TRP A 100 -18.46 -16.30 -2.48
C TRP A 100 -18.42 -16.54 -3.99
N GLY A 101 -19.37 -17.26 -4.56
CA GLY A 101 -19.32 -17.64 -5.95
C GLY A 101 -18.08 -18.50 -6.23
N ARG A 102 -17.56 -18.40 -7.47
CA ARG A 102 -16.39 -19.21 -7.87
C ARG A 102 -15.08 -18.77 -7.22
N TYR A 103 -14.91 -17.47 -6.99
CA TYR A 103 -13.60 -16.91 -6.61
C TYR A 103 -13.63 -16.02 -5.37
N GLY A 104 -14.78 -15.55 -4.91
CA GLY A 104 -14.88 -14.58 -3.82
C GLY A 104 -14.11 -13.28 -4.12
N ASN A 105 -13.74 -12.55 -3.09
CA ASN A 105 -12.83 -11.43 -3.23
C ASN A 105 -11.37 -11.91 -3.21
N GLN A 106 -10.65 -11.73 -4.31
CA GLN A 106 -9.24 -12.10 -4.44
C GLN A 106 -8.26 -10.91 -4.36
N MET A 107 -8.72 -9.70 -4.14
CA MET A 107 -7.84 -8.52 -4.09
C MET A 107 -6.71 -8.68 -3.07
N HIS A 108 -6.97 -9.34 -1.95
CA HIS A 108 -5.97 -9.61 -0.91
C HIS A 108 -4.79 -10.49 -1.36
N LEU A 109 -4.88 -11.15 -2.52
CA LEU A 109 -3.84 -12.01 -3.07
C LEU A 109 -2.85 -11.27 -3.97
N TYR A 110 -3.29 -10.19 -4.61
CA TYR A 110 -2.57 -9.57 -5.71
C TYR A 110 -1.39 -8.72 -5.24
N TYR A 111 -1.55 -8.04 -4.12
CA TYR A 111 -0.61 -7.04 -3.61
C TYR A 111 0.46 -7.56 -2.64
N PRO A 112 0.26 -8.64 -1.88
CA PRO A 112 1.31 -9.13 -0.97
C PRO A 112 2.57 -9.52 -1.73
N ALA A 113 3.72 -9.13 -1.19
CA ALA A 113 5.02 -9.58 -1.67
C ALA A 113 5.31 -11.02 -1.20
N VAL A 114 6.22 -11.68 -1.86
CA VAL A 114 6.76 -12.99 -1.40
C VAL A 114 7.70 -12.72 -0.25
N TYR A 115 7.20 -12.76 0.98
CA TYR A 115 7.98 -12.54 2.21
C TYR A 115 8.51 -13.82 2.83
N GLN A 116 8.25 -14.95 2.24
CA GLN A 116 8.65 -16.28 2.69
C GLN A 116 9.15 -17.10 1.49
N GLY A 117 9.78 -18.23 1.75
CA GLY A 117 10.26 -19.12 0.71
C GLY A 117 11.50 -19.89 1.18
N ASN A 118 12.01 -20.80 0.34
CA ASN A 118 13.15 -21.62 0.69
C ASN A 118 14.47 -20.84 0.78
N ASP A 119 14.51 -19.67 0.16
CA ASP A 119 15.66 -18.75 0.15
C ASP A 119 15.63 -17.73 1.30
N ILE A 120 14.50 -17.65 2.03
CA ILE A 120 14.35 -16.78 3.20
C ILE A 120 13.89 -17.63 4.39
N GLY A 121 14.82 -18.11 5.16
CA GLY A 121 14.53 -18.80 6.43
C GLY A 121 13.99 -17.83 7.50
N GLY A 122 13.32 -18.37 8.49
CA GLY A 122 12.78 -17.61 9.61
C GLY A 122 11.40 -16.98 9.38
N CYS A 123 10.95 -16.90 8.13
CA CYS A 123 9.63 -16.39 7.76
C CYS A 123 8.82 -17.44 7.01
N LYS A 124 7.59 -17.68 7.44
CA LYS A 124 6.62 -18.51 6.73
C LYS A 124 5.30 -17.79 6.58
N ARG A 125 4.47 -18.26 5.66
CA ARG A 125 3.16 -17.68 5.40
C ARG A 125 2.33 -17.62 6.68
N ASP A 126 1.70 -16.47 6.90
CA ASP A 126 0.85 -16.14 8.04
C ASP A 126 -0.35 -15.32 7.56
N ILE A 127 -1.42 -15.26 8.35
CA ILE A 127 -2.58 -14.43 8.05
C ILE A 127 -2.17 -12.96 7.90
N SER A 128 -1.37 -12.43 8.81
CA SER A 128 -0.96 -11.01 8.84
C SER A 128 -0.01 -10.62 7.71
N GLY A 129 0.80 -11.54 7.19
CA GLY A 129 1.63 -11.32 6.00
C GLY A 129 0.85 -11.44 4.70
N GLY A 130 -0.31 -12.07 4.74
CA GLY A 130 -1.13 -12.34 3.57
C GLY A 130 -0.71 -13.63 2.84
N ARG A 131 -1.54 -14.02 1.88
CA ARG A 131 -1.22 -15.05 0.90
C ARG A 131 -0.83 -14.35 -0.40
N GLU A 132 0.39 -14.53 -0.82
CA GLU A 132 0.96 -13.82 -1.94
C GLU A 132 0.71 -14.54 -3.29
N PHE A 133 0.19 -13.80 -4.27
CA PHE A 133 0.28 -14.11 -5.69
C PHE A 133 1.25 -13.18 -6.41
N SER A 134 1.58 -12.04 -5.80
CA SER A 134 2.54 -11.05 -6.30
C SER A 134 2.28 -10.59 -7.74
N TYR A 135 1.02 -10.39 -8.09
CA TYR A 135 0.63 -9.92 -9.42
C TYR A 135 0.81 -8.43 -9.60
N VAL A 136 0.75 -7.68 -8.50
CA VAL A 136 0.90 -6.22 -8.49
C VAL A 136 1.98 -5.84 -7.48
N SER A 137 2.93 -5.05 -7.90
CA SER A 137 4.01 -4.54 -7.05
C SER A 137 4.14 -3.03 -7.15
N ALA A 138 4.66 -2.40 -6.10
CA ALA A 138 5.02 -1.00 -6.14
C ALA A 138 6.18 -0.78 -7.13
N THR A 139 6.05 0.23 -7.98
CA THR A 139 7.12 0.67 -8.87
C THR A 139 8.06 1.64 -8.15
N GLU A 140 9.23 1.88 -8.73
CA GLU A 140 10.13 2.95 -8.26
C GLU A 140 9.44 4.31 -8.22
N TYR A 141 8.62 4.63 -9.21
CA TYR A 141 7.82 5.84 -9.21
C TYR A 141 6.92 5.95 -7.98
N THR A 142 6.31 4.85 -7.54
CA THR A 142 5.50 4.84 -6.30
C THR A 142 6.33 5.25 -5.09
N MET A 143 7.57 4.78 -4.99
CA MET A 143 8.46 5.13 -3.88
C MET A 143 8.99 6.58 -3.97
N GLN A 144 9.08 7.14 -5.17
CA GLN A 144 9.55 8.51 -5.41
C GLN A 144 8.48 9.56 -5.18
N VAL A 145 7.22 9.26 -5.54
CA VAL A 145 6.14 10.26 -5.57
C VAL A 145 5.68 10.70 -4.18
N PHE A 146 5.88 9.86 -3.17
CA PHE A 146 5.52 10.21 -1.80
C PHE A 146 6.62 11.06 -1.13
N ASP A 147 6.21 12.18 -0.56
CA ASP A 147 7.00 12.87 0.46
C ASP A 147 6.93 12.05 1.77
N ARG A 148 7.88 11.15 1.95
CA ARG A 148 7.88 10.21 3.07
C ARG A 148 8.06 10.89 4.45
N VAL A 149 8.51 12.12 4.48
CA VAL A 149 8.60 12.93 5.71
C VAL A 149 7.23 13.50 6.08
N ASN A 150 6.60 14.19 5.13
CA ASN A 150 5.42 15.00 5.40
C ASN A 150 4.10 14.30 5.02
N ASP A 151 4.13 13.18 4.29
CA ASP A 151 2.96 12.40 3.89
C ASP A 151 2.94 11.05 4.60
N SER A 152 1.99 10.88 5.51
CA SER A 152 1.86 9.64 6.29
C SER A 152 1.36 8.45 5.49
N ARG A 153 0.82 8.65 4.29
CA ARG A 153 0.18 7.58 3.50
C ARG A 153 1.16 6.50 3.06
N PHE A 154 2.43 6.84 2.80
CA PHE A 154 3.42 5.83 2.42
C PHE A 154 3.55 4.78 3.54
N TRP A 155 3.92 5.22 4.72
CA TRP A 155 4.16 4.34 5.87
C TRP A 155 2.90 3.57 6.28
N LYS A 156 1.75 4.22 6.25
CA LYS A 156 0.47 3.60 6.58
C LYS A 156 0.00 2.58 5.55
N SER A 157 0.38 2.72 4.28
CA SER A 157 -0.16 1.91 3.18
C SER A 157 0.76 0.78 2.73
N PHE A 158 2.07 0.87 2.98
CA PHE A 158 3.02 -0.14 2.52
C PHE A 158 3.61 -0.94 3.67
N ILE A 159 3.79 -2.23 3.41
CA ILE A 159 4.46 -3.15 4.34
C ILE A 159 5.94 -3.09 4.03
N THR A 160 6.73 -2.65 4.98
CA THR A 160 8.16 -2.49 4.82
C THR A 160 8.98 -3.35 5.78
N CYS A 161 8.31 -4.19 6.59
CA CYS A 161 8.99 -5.20 7.41
C CYS A 161 8.10 -6.41 7.68
N TYR A 162 8.74 -7.53 8.00
CA TYR A 162 8.08 -8.78 8.37
C TYR A 162 8.77 -9.40 9.59
N GLY A 163 7.98 -9.77 10.60
CA GLY A 163 8.44 -10.49 11.77
C GLY A 163 8.78 -11.94 11.44
N ALA A 164 9.77 -12.50 12.13
CA ALA A 164 10.13 -13.90 12.04
C ALA A 164 9.12 -14.76 12.81
N ASN A 165 8.56 -15.77 12.16
CA ASN A 165 7.58 -16.68 12.75
C ASN A 165 7.95 -18.17 12.58
N GLU A 166 9.14 -18.47 12.03
CA GLU A 166 9.68 -19.83 11.85
C GLU A 166 11.16 -19.90 12.28
N THR A 167 11.39 -19.98 13.58
CA THR A 167 12.74 -19.91 14.15
C THR A 167 13.66 -21.07 13.75
N LYS A 168 13.10 -22.23 13.40
CA LYS A 168 13.92 -23.40 13.04
C LYS A 168 14.75 -23.14 11.79
N SER A 169 14.17 -22.48 10.81
CA SER A 169 14.80 -22.14 9.55
C SER A 169 15.51 -20.79 9.54
N ALA A 170 15.52 -20.05 10.67
CA ALA A 170 16.23 -18.79 10.74
C ALA A 170 17.74 -19.00 10.48
N PRO A 171 18.38 -18.12 9.67
CA PRO A 171 19.79 -18.25 9.34
C PRO A 171 20.67 -18.11 10.58
N THR A 172 21.85 -18.71 10.51
CA THR A 172 22.89 -18.60 11.56
C THR A 172 24.05 -17.77 11.04
N TRP A 173 24.80 -17.21 11.96
CA TRP A 173 26.07 -16.59 11.67
C TRP A 173 27.11 -17.68 11.32
N THR A 174 27.81 -17.50 10.20
CA THR A 174 28.86 -18.40 9.75
C THR A 174 30.25 -17.85 10.09
N ALA A 175 31.28 -18.67 9.99
CA ALA A 175 32.66 -18.22 10.19
C ALA A 175 33.03 -17.05 9.23
N GLU A 176 32.50 -17.07 7.99
CA GLU A 176 32.74 -16.03 6.98
C GLU A 176 32.06 -14.70 7.36
N ASP A 177 30.97 -14.75 8.11
CA ASP A 177 30.22 -13.55 8.53
C ASP A 177 30.87 -12.85 9.73
N MET A 178 31.67 -13.56 10.53
CA MET A 178 32.21 -13.06 11.80
C MET A 178 32.98 -11.74 11.73
N PRO A 179 33.76 -11.43 10.69
CA PRO A 179 34.42 -10.14 10.55
C PRO A 179 33.43 -8.94 10.49
N TYR A 180 32.22 -9.21 10.02
CA TYR A 180 31.16 -8.20 9.84
C TYR A 180 30.08 -8.29 10.91
N ALA A 181 30.11 -9.28 11.78
CA ALA A 181 29.12 -9.49 12.80
C ALA A 181 29.05 -8.32 13.81
N PRO A 182 27.86 -8.00 14.35
CA PRO A 182 27.74 -7.09 15.48
C PRO A 182 28.53 -7.61 16.72
N ALA A 183 28.83 -6.71 17.62
CA ALA A 183 29.54 -7.09 18.86
C ALA A 183 28.72 -8.08 19.69
N GLY A 184 29.40 -9.09 20.24
CA GLY A 184 28.80 -10.11 21.13
C GLY A 184 28.19 -11.32 20.40
N VAL A 185 28.10 -11.30 19.07
CA VAL A 185 27.61 -12.41 18.25
C VAL A 185 28.71 -13.49 18.14
N LYS A 186 28.30 -14.75 18.09
CA LYS A 186 29.19 -15.91 17.91
C LYS A 186 28.78 -16.69 16.67
N GLU A 187 29.74 -17.39 16.08
CA GLU A 187 29.46 -18.38 15.05
C GLU A 187 28.43 -19.39 15.52
N GLY A 188 27.46 -19.72 14.71
CA GLY A 188 26.34 -20.62 15.02
C GLY A 188 25.15 -19.97 15.71
N ASP A 189 25.25 -18.75 16.21
CA ASP A 189 24.13 -18.02 16.75
C ASP A 189 23.08 -17.78 15.64
N LYS A 190 21.80 -17.80 16.01
CA LYS A 190 20.73 -17.39 15.08
C LYS A 190 20.81 -15.89 14.82
N ARG A 191 20.60 -15.48 13.57
CA ARG A 191 20.65 -14.06 13.19
C ARG A 191 19.48 -13.28 13.78
N PHE A 192 18.34 -13.93 13.99
CA PHE A 192 17.15 -13.36 14.63
C PHE A 192 16.28 -14.47 15.22
N SER A 193 15.45 -14.14 16.20
CA SER A 193 14.54 -15.01 16.92
C SER A 193 13.08 -14.82 16.49
N GLY A 194 12.19 -15.72 16.92
CA GLY A 194 10.77 -15.59 16.65
C GLY A 194 10.16 -14.34 17.32
N GLY A 195 9.47 -13.54 16.53
CA GLY A 195 8.90 -12.26 16.95
C GLY A 195 9.80 -11.07 16.68
N GLU A 196 11.11 -11.29 16.43
CA GLU A 196 12.00 -10.24 15.95
C GLU A 196 11.82 -10.02 14.45
N LEU A 197 12.41 -8.96 13.91
CA LEU A 197 12.41 -8.72 12.48
C LEU A 197 13.22 -9.78 11.75
N GLY A 198 12.59 -10.43 10.76
CA GLY A 198 13.26 -11.35 9.84
C GLY A 198 13.61 -10.71 8.51
N MET A 199 12.77 -9.78 8.05
CA MET A 199 12.96 -9.07 6.78
C MET A 199 12.55 -7.60 6.90
N LYS A 200 13.30 -6.72 6.22
CA LYS A 200 12.99 -5.29 6.14
C LYS A 200 13.36 -4.67 4.80
N TYR A 201 12.71 -3.57 4.48
CA TYR A 201 13.02 -2.72 3.34
C TYR A 201 13.54 -1.37 3.82
N ILE A 202 14.63 -0.93 3.23
CA ILE A 202 15.21 0.40 3.42
C ILE A 202 14.86 1.21 2.17
N VAL A 203 13.91 2.11 2.33
CA VAL A 203 13.41 2.99 1.26
C VAL A 203 14.18 4.31 1.34
N ASN A 204 15.49 4.23 1.16
CA ASN A 204 16.40 5.36 1.17
C ASN A 204 16.42 6.10 -0.17
N ASP A 205 17.12 7.22 -0.20
CA ASP A 205 17.28 8.08 -1.37
C ASP A 205 18.74 8.07 -1.90
N PRO A 206 18.98 8.54 -3.13
CA PRO A 206 20.32 8.63 -3.69
C PRO A 206 21.27 9.39 -2.77
N GLY A 207 22.50 8.91 -2.63
CA GLY A 207 23.51 9.52 -1.77
C GLY A 207 23.56 8.96 -0.35
N ASP A 208 22.68 8.05 0.02
CA ASP A 208 22.81 7.30 1.28
C ASP A 208 24.01 6.36 1.21
N ASN A 209 25.06 6.65 1.97
CA ASN A 209 26.32 5.93 1.96
C ASN A 209 26.44 4.86 3.07
N ARG A 210 25.37 4.61 3.83
CA ARG A 210 25.39 3.67 4.96
C ARG A 210 25.33 2.22 4.53
N TYR A 211 24.74 1.90 3.36
CA TYR A 211 24.43 0.56 2.96
C TYR A 211 25.31 0.09 1.82
N GLU A 212 25.92 -1.06 2.01
CA GLU A 212 26.77 -1.72 1.01
C GLU A 212 26.30 -3.16 0.79
N LYS A 213 26.37 -3.64 -0.45
CA LYS A 213 26.06 -5.03 -0.76
C LYS A 213 27.19 -5.93 -0.25
N TYR A 214 26.84 -7.01 0.45
CA TYR A 214 27.82 -8.01 0.83
C TYR A 214 28.37 -8.71 -0.42
N PRO A 215 29.70 -8.78 -0.62
CA PRO A 215 30.30 -9.35 -1.81
C PRO A 215 29.88 -10.82 -2.04
N ASN A 216 29.56 -11.17 -3.27
CA ASN A 216 29.19 -12.51 -3.71
C ASN A 216 28.00 -13.16 -2.99
N ALA A 217 27.22 -12.38 -2.24
CA ALA A 217 26.03 -12.83 -1.53
C ALA A 217 24.75 -12.40 -2.26
N PRO A 218 23.60 -13.00 -1.92
CA PRO A 218 22.31 -12.52 -2.38
C PRO A 218 22.07 -11.03 -2.03
N ALA A 219 21.29 -10.33 -2.87
CA ALA A 219 21.07 -8.89 -2.74
C ALA A 219 20.49 -8.44 -1.39
N TYR A 220 19.88 -9.34 -0.64
CA TYR A 220 19.32 -9.09 0.68
C TYR A 220 20.33 -9.27 1.83
N THR A 221 21.58 -9.64 1.57
CA THR A 221 22.68 -9.66 2.56
C THR A 221 23.42 -8.34 2.46
N VAL A 222 23.25 -7.49 3.43
CA VAL A 222 23.60 -6.07 3.38
C VAL A 222 24.47 -5.71 4.55
N LEU A 223 25.49 -4.90 4.32
CA LEU A 223 26.26 -4.23 5.35
C LEU A 223 25.67 -2.83 5.59
N LYS A 224 25.48 -2.46 6.84
CA LYS A 224 25.21 -1.10 7.30
C LYS A 224 26.41 -0.61 8.10
N ASP A 225 27.05 0.45 7.64
CA ASP A 225 28.24 1.00 8.29
C ASP A 225 29.34 -0.06 8.54
N GLY A 226 29.54 -0.94 7.54
CA GLY A 226 30.54 -2.01 7.59
C GLY A 226 30.14 -3.21 8.46
N LYS A 227 28.95 -3.26 9.04
CA LYS A 227 28.42 -4.40 9.80
C LYS A 227 27.26 -5.05 9.09
N MET A 228 27.22 -6.39 9.11
CA MET A 228 26.14 -7.14 8.46
C MET A 228 24.83 -6.96 9.23
N CYS A 229 23.76 -6.67 8.49
CA CYS A 229 22.40 -6.64 9.04
C CYS A 229 21.97 -8.04 9.48
N ASN A 230 21.35 -8.15 10.66
CA ASN A 230 20.82 -9.42 11.15
C ASN A 230 19.69 -9.96 10.28
N THR A 231 18.87 -9.06 9.74
CA THR A 231 17.69 -9.37 8.94
C THR A 231 18.02 -9.54 7.46
N TYR A 232 17.14 -10.18 6.71
CA TYR A 232 17.11 -10.01 5.26
C TYR A 232 16.74 -8.57 4.96
N THR A 233 17.67 -7.82 4.38
CA THR A 233 17.52 -6.38 4.20
C THR A 233 17.52 -6.04 2.72
N TYR A 234 16.42 -5.49 2.22
CA TYR A 234 16.31 -4.98 0.86
C TYR A 234 16.52 -3.48 0.88
N VAL A 235 17.53 -3.01 0.16
CA VAL A 235 17.90 -1.58 0.12
C VAL A 235 17.62 -1.05 -1.27
N ARG A 236 17.02 0.13 -1.36
CA ARG A 236 16.70 0.78 -2.62
C ARG A 236 17.94 1.34 -3.30
N TYR A 237 18.81 2.01 -2.55
CA TYR A 237 20.08 2.54 -3.04
C TYR A 237 21.24 2.07 -2.19
N PHE A 238 22.21 1.41 -2.81
CA PHE A 238 23.47 1.11 -2.17
C PHE A 238 24.45 2.27 -2.35
N LYS A 239 25.45 2.34 -1.49
CA LYS A 239 26.55 3.32 -1.54
C LYS A 239 27.16 3.41 -2.96
N GLY A 240 27.26 4.63 -3.44
CA GLY A 240 27.82 4.91 -4.78
C GLY A 240 26.88 4.63 -5.95
N GLN A 241 25.62 4.24 -5.69
CA GLN A 241 24.63 4.06 -6.76
C GLN A 241 23.79 5.33 -6.95
N GLU A 242 23.59 5.72 -8.19
CA GLU A 242 22.72 6.84 -8.59
C GLU A 242 21.30 6.37 -8.93
N HIS A 243 21.12 5.07 -9.16
CA HIS A 243 19.85 4.50 -9.61
C HIS A 243 19.46 3.30 -8.75
N SER A 244 18.15 3.12 -8.54
CA SER A 244 17.55 1.96 -7.88
C SER A 244 17.46 0.71 -8.78
N TRP A 245 18.03 0.76 -9.97
CA TRP A 245 18.07 -0.35 -10.91
C TRP A 245 19.51 -0.62 -11.40
N ASN A 246 19.71 -1.81 -11.91
CA ASN A 246 20.93 -2.23 -12.60
C ASN A 246 20.62 -2.58 -14.06
N VAL A 247 21.66 -2.65 -14.86
CA VAL A 247 21.59 -3.17 -16.24
C VAL A 247 22.16 -4.57 -16.27
N ASN A 248 21.44 -5.50 -16.86
CA ASN A 248 21.96 -6.82 -17.13
C ASN A 248 22.99 -6.73 -18.29
N GLU A 249 24.24 -6.92 -18.01
CA GLU A 249 25.35 -6.78 -18.98
C GLU A 249 25.20 -7.67 -20.22
N LYS A 250 24.52 -8.82 -20.08
CA LYS A 250 24.33 -9.78 -21.19
C LYS A 250 23.16 -9.40 -22.10
N THR A 251 22.12 -8.80 -21.56
CA THR A 251 20.87 -8.55 -22.28
C THR A 251 20.60 -7.06 -22.53
N GLY A 252 21.30 -6.17 -21.84
CA GLY A 252 21.03 -4.73 -21.84
C GLY A 252 19.74 -4.33 -21.13
N ASN A 253 19.00 -5.27 -20.54
CA ASN A 253 17.74 -4.98 -19.88
C ASN A 253 17.96 -4.40 -18.47
N TYR A 254 17.10 -3.44 -18.10
CA TYR A 254 17.05 -2.90 -16.76
C TYR A 254 16.32 -3.87 -15.82
N TYR A 255 16.77 -3.93 -14.58
CA TYR A 255 16.08 -4.64 -13.50
C TYR A 255 16.24 -3.89 -12.18
N ASP A 256 15.18 -3.89 -11.35
CA ASP A 256 15.19 -3.24 -10.06
C ASP A 256 16.13 -3.95 -9.08
N ILE A 257 16.79 -3.20 -8.20
CA ILE A 257 17.67 -3.75 -7.16
C ILE A 257 16.82 -4.60 -6.19
N ILE A 258 15.64 -4.13 -5.83
CA ILE A 258 14.66 -4.93 -5.10
C ILE A 258 13.86 -5.73 -6.13
N PRO A 259 13.93 -7.07 -6.11
CA PRO A 259 13.22 -7.88 -7.10
C PRO A 259 11.72 -7.64 -7.05
N HIS A 260 11.05 -7.58 -8.20
CA HIS A 260 9.62 -7.35 -8.35
C HIS A 260 8.76 -8.11 -7.32
N LYS A 261 8.89 -9.42 -7.22
CA LYS A 261 8.11 -10.23 -6.26
C LYS A 261 8.47 -10.01 -4.77
N ARG A 262 9.52 -9.23 -4.51
CA ARG A 262 10.03 -8.87 -3.18
C ARG A 262 9.90 -7.38 -2.90
N SER A 263 9.14 -6.62 -3.70
CA SER A 263 8.91 -5.20 -3.49
C SER A 263 8.04 -4.94 -2.25
N VAL A 264 7.99 -3.68 -1.81
CA VAL A 264 7.08 -3.28 -0.73
C VAL A 264 5.63 -3.59 -1.13
N ALA A 265 4.90 -4.22 -0.23
CA ALA A 265 3.54 -4.68 -0.48
C ALA A 265 2.51 -3.64 -0.01
N LEU A 266 1.40 -3.50 -0.76
CA LEU A 266 0.30 -2.65 -0.33
C LEU A 266 -0.55 -3.35 0.73
N SER A 267 -0.76 -2.71 1.88
CA SER A 267 -1.50 -3.28 3.01
C SER A 267 -3.03 -3.14 2.93
N LYS A 268 -3.52 -2.16 2.19
CA LYS A 268 -4.94 -1.75 2.16
C LYS A 268 -5.93 -2.87 1.87
N PHE A 269 -5.53 -3.86 1.10
CA PHE A 269 -6.40 -4.96 0.67
C PHE A 269 -6.12 -6.26 1.41
N ARG A 270 -5.26 -6.23 2.45
CA ARG A 270 -5.07 -7.42 3.28
C ARG A 270 -6.38 -7.80 3.95
N ASP A 271 -6.59 -9.10 4.09
CA ASP A 271 -7.77 -9.66 4.75
C ASP A 271 -7.35 -10.55 5.91
N GLY A 272 -7.47 -10.01 7.11
CA GLY A 272 -7.13 -10.70 8.36
C GLY A 272 -8.22 -11.64 8.86
N TYR A 273 -9.37 -11.67 8.21
CA TYR A 273 -10.52 -12.48 8.63
C TYR A 273 -10.66 -13.80 7.88
N ARG A 274 -9.71 -14.09 7.00
CA ARG A 274 -9.72 -15.32 6.20
C ARG A 274 -9.81 -16.58 7.06
N VAL A 275 -10.55 -17.58 6.57
CA VAL A 275 -10.81 -18.85 7.28
C VAL A 275 -9.58 -19.77 7.40
N SER A 276 -8.51 -19.50 6.65
CA SER A 276 -7.23 -20.23 6.76
C SER A 276 -6.09 -19.45 6.10
N ILE A 277 -4.86 -19.82 6.43
CA ILE A 277 -3.64 -19.27 5.81
C ILE A 277 -3.66 -19.45 4.29
N ALA A 278 -4.19 -20.55 3.80
CA ALA A 278 -4.21 -20.92 2.39
C ALA A 278 -5.45 -20.41 1.64
N SER A 279 -6.44 -19.84 2.34
CA SER A 279 -7.68 -19.37 1.71
C SER A 279 -7.40 -18.33 0.63
N GLN A 280 -8.02 -18.50 -0.52
CA GLN A 280 -8.04 -17.52 -1.61
C GLN A 280 -9.24 -16.58 -1.53
N PHE A 281 -10.19 -16.89 -0.66
CA PHE A 281 -11.45 -16.17 -0.53
C PHE A 281 -11.28 -15.09 0.55
N GLY A 282 -11.40 -13.84 0.14
CA GLY A 282 -11.45 -12.71 1.02
C GLY A 282 -12.88 -12.37 1.40
N THR A 283 -13.02 -11.77 2.56
CA THR A 283 -14.31 -11.42 3.17
C THR A 283 -14.56 -9.91 3.19
N ARG A 284 -13.54 -9.13 2.87
CA ARG A 284 -13.55 -7.67 2.87
C ARG A 284 -14.27 -7.13 1.64
N ASP A 285 -15.07 -6.08 1.80
CA ASP A 285 -15.70 -5.36 0.70
C ASP A 285 -14.66 -4.70 -0.22
N ALA A 286 -14.95 -4.72 -1.52
CA ALA A 286 -14.12 -4.05 -2.52
C ALA A 286 -14.74 -2.69 -2.90
N ILE A 287 -14.09 -1.61 -2.53
CA ILE A 287 -14.52 -0.25 -2.85
C ILE A 287 -14.45 -0.03 -4.36
N ILE A 288 -15.59 0.29 -4.99
CA ILE A 288 -15.71 0.61 -6.41
C ILE A 288 -15.65 2.13 -6.63
N ALA A 289 -16.31 2.89 -5.76
CA ALA A 289 -16.35 4.35 -5.83
C ALA A 289 -16.24 4.97 -4.44
N ARG A 290 -15.46 6.02 -4.34
CA ARG A 290 -15.15 6.74 -3.11
C ARG A 290 -14.96 8.23 -3.39
N SER A 291 -15.49 9.11 -2.55
CA SER A 291 -15.54 10.56 -2.77
C SER A 291 -14.17 11.25 -2.88
N ALA A 292 -13.09 10.62 -2.40
CA ALA A 292 -11.74 11.13 -2.64
C ALA A 292 -11.37 11.16 -4.14
N ASP A 293 -11.94 10.26 -4.95
CA ASP A 293 -11.78 10.29 -6.42
C ASP A 293 -12.52 11.52 -7.00
N ASP A 294 -13.71 11.85 -6.47
CA ASP A 294 -14.46 13.04 -6.87
C ASP A 294 -13.73 14.33 -6.52
N VAL A 295 -13.09 14.40 -5.35
CA VAL A 295 -12.23 15.53 -4.96
C VAL A 295 -11.13 15.77 -6.00
N LEU A 296 -10.49 14.70 -6.47
CA LEU A 296 -9.43 14.80 -7.48
C LEU A 296 -9.99 15.14 -8.87
N MET A 297 -11.14 14.58 -9.26
CA MET A 297 -11.80 14.90 -10.53
C MET A 297 -12.19 16.38 -10.59
N VAL A 298 -12.75 16.93 -9.50
CA VAL A 298 -13.11 18.35 -9.41
C VAL A 298 -11.87 19.24 -9.48
N ALA A 299 -10.79 18.87 -8.76
CA ALA A 299 -9.52 19.60 -8.83
C ALA A 299 -8.94 19.60 -10.25
N GLU A 300 -8.93 18.45 -10.93
CA GLU A 300 -8.49 18.33 -12.32
C GLU A 300 -9.35 19.21 -13.25
N ALA A 301 -10.67 19.19 -13.08
CA ALA A 301 -11.56 20.02 -13.89
C ALA A 301 -11.25 21.52 -13.74
N TYR A 302 -10.98 21.99 -12.52
CA TYR A 302 -10.56 23.37 -12.30
C TYR A 302 -9.21 23.70 -12.95
N ILE A 303 -8.21 22.81 -12.85
CA ILE A 303 -6.91 23.00 -13.51
C ILE A 303 -7.10 23.14 -15.02
N ARG A 304 -7.91 22.28 -15.62
CA ARG A 304 -8.14 22.25 -17.06
C ARG A 304 -9.01 23.41 -17.57
N LYS A 305 -9.74 24.09 -16.69
CA LYS A 305 -10.42 25.36 -16.99
C LYS A 305 -9.47 26.56 -17.03
N GLY A 306 -8.19 26.40 -16.71
CA GLY A 306 -7.14 27.40 -16.84
C GLY A 306 -6.83 28.19 -15.58
N GLU A 307 -5.82 29.04 -15.68
CA GLU A 307 -5.13 29.71 -14.55
C GLU A 307 -6.07 30.43 -13.57
N ALA A 308 -7.13 31.07 -14.06
CA ALA A 308 -8.11 31.77 -13.22
C ALA A 308 -8.82 30.84 -12.18
N ASN A 309 -8.66 29.53 -12.30
CA ASN A 309 -9.27 28.52 -11.44
C ASN A 309 -8.26 27.73 -10.58
N TYR A 310 -6.97 28.03 -10.67
CA TYR A 310 -5.94 27.27 -9.94
C TYR A 310 -6.10 27.35 -8.43
N ASP A 311 -6.53 28.48 -7.89
CA ASP A 311 -6.78 28.62 -6.43
C ASP A 311 -7.89 27.62 -5.98
N LYS A 312 -8.93 27.47 -6.78
CA LYS A 312 -10.00 26.49 -6.51
C LYS A 312 -9.49 25.06 -6.60
N ALA A 313 -8.65 24.77 -7.60
CA ALA A 313 -8.05 23.45 -7.73
C ALA A 313 -7.19 23.10 -6.50
N ILE A 314 -6.39 24.05 -6.03
CA ILE A 314 -5.54 23.92 -4.83
C ILE A 314 -6.42 23.70 -3.58
N GLU A 315 -7.52 24.44 -3.42
CA GLU A 315 -8.46 24.24 -2.32
C GLU A 315 -9.00 22.80 -2.30
N TRP A 316 -9.41 22.28 -3.46
CA TRP A 316 -9.89 20.89 -3.55
C TRP A 316 -8.80 19.86 -3.26
N MET A 317 -7.60 20.03 -3.81
CA MET A 317 -6.48 19.15 -3.55
C MET A 317 -6.07 19.13 -2.06
N ASN A 318 -6.13 20.29 -1.41
CA ASN A 318 -5.76 20.42 -0.01
C ASN A 318 -6.65 19.62 0.93
N LYS A 319 -7.93 19.39 0.60
CA LYS A 319 -8.81 18.48 1.37
C LYS A 319 -8.16 17.10 1.60
N LEU A 320 -7.49 16.55 0.58
CA LEU A 320 -6.79 15.28 0.69
C LEU A 320 -5.39 15.42 1.29
N ARG A 321 -4.68 16.49 0.97
CA ARG A 321 -3.31 16.72 1.48
C ARG A 321 -3.30 16.98 2.97
N GLU A 322 -4.24 17.75 3.50
CA GLU A 322 -4.39 17.99 4.94
C GLU A 322 -4.66 16.71 5.72
N ARG A 323 -5.51 15.83 5.18
CA ARG A 323 -5.76 14.53 5.78
C ARG A 323 -4.54 13.61 5.71
N ALA A 324 -3.78 13.66 4.62
CA ALA A 324 -2.63 12.82 4.36
C ALA A 324 -1.36 13.28 5.08
N GLY A 325 -1.28 14.57 5.41
CA GLY A 325 -0.10 15.18 6.02
C GLY A 325 0.25 14.58 7.38
N TYR A 326 1.55 14.52 7.66
CA TYR A 326 2.04 14.10 8.96
C TYR A 326 1.55 15.03 10.08
N LYS A 327 1.01 14.44 11.12
CA LYS A 327 0.59 15.17 12.33
C LYS A 327 1.58 14.88 13.45
N THR A 328 2.06 15.92 14.10
CA THR A 328 3.04 15.80 15.19
C THR A 328 2.56 14.79 16.24
N GLY A 329 3.39 13.79 16.51
CA GLY A 329 3.07 12.70 17.45
C GLY A 329 2.21 11.57 16.87
N GLU A 330 1.91 11.60 15.58
CA GLU A 330 1.22 10.51 14.90
C GLU A 330 2.06 9.23 14.89
N ASP A 331 1.45 8.11 15.27
CA ASP A 331 2.08 6.79 15.18
C ASP A 331 1.91 6.23 13.75
N ARG A 332 2.98 6.28 12.95
CA ARG A 332 3.05 5.71 11.60
C ARG A 332 3.64 4.30 11.57
N SER A 333 3.88 3.70 12.75
CA SER A 333 4.44 2.34 12.86
C SER A 333 3.45 1.23 12.50
N LYS A 334 2.19 1.57 12.25
CA LYS A 334 1.12 0.62 11.94
C LYS A 334 0.55 0.86 10.56
N ASN A 335 0.25 -0.21 9.85
CA ASN A 335 -0.51 -0.11 8.62
C ASN A 335 -1.96 0.31 8.88
N VAL A 336 -2.61 0.91 7.88
CA VAL A 336 -4.00 1.38 7.96
C VAL A 336 -5.03 0.27 8.15
N ASP A 337 -4.69 -0.97 7.94
CA ASP A 337 -5.59 -2.10 8.19
C ASP A 337 -5.73 -2.47 9.69
N GLY A 338 -5.14 -1.67 10.58
CA GLY A 338 -5.28 -1.73 12.03
C GLY A 338 -4.82 -3.00 12.70
N GLY A 339 -4.83 -4.12 12.00
CA GLY A 339 -4.37 -5.42 12.47
C GLY A 339 -5.25 -6.09 13.52
N GLN A 340 -6.44 -5.58 13.84
CA GLN A 340 -7.31 -6.20 14.86
C GLN A 340 -7.83 -7.58 14.43
N ALA A 341 -8.19 -7.73 13.16
CA ALA A 341 -8.63 -9.02 12.63
C ALA A 341 -7.56 -10.10 12.81
N TYR A 342 -6.28 -9.74 12.73
CA TYR A 342 -5.17 -10.68 12.91
C TYR A 342 -5.05 -11.19 14.34
N LYS A 343 -5.32 -10.35 15.34
CA LYS A 343 -5.26 -10.74 16.76
C LYS A 343 -6.30 -11.80 17.10
N ASN A 344 -7.44 -11.73 16.44
CA ASN A 344 -8.58 -12.62 16.70
C ASN A 344 -8.60 -13.85 15.78
N ASN A 345 -7.74 -13.90 14.76
CA ASN A 345 -7.70 -15.03 13.84
C ASN A 345 -6.82 -16.15 14.41
N PRO A 346 -7.37 -17.39 14.62
CA PRO A 346 -6.65 -18.49 15.22
C PRO A 346 -5.46 -18.98 14.38
N TYR A 347 -5.40 -18.63 13.11
CA TYR A 347 -4.29 -18.97 12.21
C TYR A 347 -3.18 -17.90 12.17
N CYS A 348 -3.30 -16.83 12.93
CA CYS A 348 -2.24 -15.84 13.09
C CYS A 348 -1.26 -16.30 14.18
N SER A 349 0.03 -16.35 13.85
CA SER A 349 1.05 -16.78 14.81
C SER A 349 1.26 -15.79 15.95
N GLY A 350 0.86 -14.55 15.79
CA GLY A 350 1.12 -13.46 16.73
C GLY A 350 2.60 -13.01 16.81
N LYS A 351 3.48 -13.67 16.04
CA LYS A 351 4.93 -13.42 16.09
C LYS A 351 5.48 -12.78 14.82
N GLY A 352 4.78 -12.92 13.71
CA GLY A 352 5.28 -12.53 12.41
C GLY A 352 4.26 -11.74 11.64
N GLY A 353 4.45 -11.73 10.33
CA GLY A 353 3.58 -11.05 9.39
C GLY A 353 4.05 -9.66 9.05
N GLY A 354 3.35 -9.08 8.08
CA GLY A 354 3.68 -7.78 7.54
C GLY A 354 3.22 -6.65 8.44
N HIS A 355 4.12 -5.75 8.69
CA HIS A 355 3.87 -4.54 9.48
C HIS A 355 4.17 -3.30 8.67
N SER A 356 3.61 -2.19 9.11
CA SER A 356 4.19 -0.90 8.79
C SER A 356 5.54 -0.80 9.48
N SER A 357 6.45 -0.19 8.81
CA SER A 357 7.81 -0.12 9.27
C SER A 357 8.22 1.23 9.73
N GLU A 358 7.35 2.17 9.78
CA GLU A 358 7.73 3.38 10.41
C GLU A 358 7.53 3.27 11.92
N GLY A 359 8.25 2.41 12.56
CA GLY A 359 8.63 2.55 13.94
C GLY A 359 9.96 3.28 14.00
N ALA A 360 10.42 3.66 15.17
CA ALA A 360 11.68 4.37 15.39
C ALA A 360 12.87 3.80 14.58
N ILE A 361 12.92 2.47 14.42
CA ILE A 361 13.99 1.78 13.68
C ILE A 361 14.07 2.19 12.22
N TYR A 362 12.92 2.40 11.56
CA TYR A 362 12.89 2.64 10.11
C TYR A 362 12.94 4.11 9.77
N TRP A 363 12.34 4.95 10.60
CA TRP A 363 12.41 6.39 10.45
C TRP A 363 13.87 6.88 10.51
N GLU A 364 14.64 6.35 11.48
CA GLU A 364 16.05 6.69 11.62
C GLU A 364 16.94 6.10 10.51
N GLU A 365 16.53 4.98 9.91
CA GLU A 365 17.29 4.28 8.88
C GLU A 365 17.03 4.79 7.47
N ASN A 366 15.88 5.41 7.20
CA ASN A 366 15.56 5.93 5.88
C ASN A 366 16.00 7.38 5.74
N THR A 367 16.43 7.74 4.54
CA THR A 367 16.74 9.13 4.15
C THR A 367 15.54 9.77 3.48
N TYR A 368 15.41 11.08 3.61
CA TYR A 368 14.31 11.89 3.09
C TYR A 368 14.83 13.12 2.37
#